data_7915a11dafa84789ebd8a2c18492286d
#
_entry.id   7915a11dafa84789ebd8a2c18492286d
#
_cell.length_a   1.000
_cell.length_b   1.000
_cell.length_c   1.000
_cell.angle_alpha   90.00
_cell.angle_beta   90.00
_cell.angle_gamma   90.00
#
_symmetry.space_group_name_H-M   'P 1'
#
loop_
_entity.id
_entity.type
_entity.pdbx_description
1 polymer ?
#
loop_
_entity_poly.entity_id
_entity_poly.type
_entity_poly.pdbx_seq_one_letter_code
_entity_poly.pdbx_strand_id
1 'polypeptide(L)'
;NNDSYVEVVMTPSKLLSSAKINCKSSLIKTEMNLENIIKKRPSYSKCDMSQPHIMGVINLTPDSFYKKSRKQDYDSVDKMFKKMENCGASIIDIGGESTKPGSQMISVKEEKRRVLQVIERLKKNNLKSLISLDTRNLSTMKIGYKNKVDIINDITGFNDDNKICFVSKNKIPIIVMHMQRDPVTMQNNPKYSFAPIDIYNFFLKKINVLLNLGFVV
;
A
#
# COMPACT_ATOMS: atom_id res chain seq x y z
N ASN A 1 -3.60 34.93 -7.85
CA ASN A 1 -2.33 34.61 -7.22
C ASN A 1 -1.58 33.67 -8.15
N ASN A 2 -0.57 34.24 -8.82
CA ASN A 2 0.40 33.41 -9.58
C ASN A 2 1.40 32.87 -8.58
N ASP A 3 1.13 31.69 -8.03
CA ASP A 3 2.11 30.95 -7.27
C ASP A 3 3.12 30.34 -8.26
N SER A 4 4.22 31.05 -8.48
CA SER A 4 5.34 30.51 -9.24
C SER A 4 6.12 29.56 -8.33
N TYR A 5 6.18 28.29 -8.71
CA TYR A 5 7.03 27.31 -8.05
C TYR A 5 8.43 27.33 -8.65
N VAL A 6 9.43 27.32 -7.78
CA VAL A 6 10.84 27.18 -8.19
C VAL A 6 11.30 25.81 -7.74
N GLU A 7 11.69 24.97 -8.69
CA GLU A 7 12.32 23.68 -8.40
C GLU A 7 13.80 23.89 -8.15
N VAL A 8 14.28 23.48 -6.98
CA VAL A 8 15.69 23.57 -6.63
C VAL A 8 16.17 22.18 -6.20
N VAL A 9 17.14 21.65 -6.95
CA VAL A 9 17.81 20.38 -6.61
C VAL A 9 19.04 20.68 -5.77
N MET A 10 19.01 20.32 -4.47
CA MET A 10 20.16 20.50 -3.60
C MET A 10 20.20 19.44 -2.50
N THR A 11 21.35 19.27 -1.87
CA THR A 11 21.47 18.38 -0.69
C THR A 11 20.72 18.96 0.50
N PRO A 12 20.21 18.13 1.45
CA PRO A 12 19.54 18.61 2.65
C PRO A 12 20.35 19.67 3.44
N SER A 13 21.65 19.48 3.56
CA SER A 13 22.56 20.43 4.21
C SER A 13 22.63 21.79 3.49
N LYS A 14 22.67 21.79 2.16
CA LYS A 14 22.61 23.04 1.37
C LYS A 14 21.26 23.71 1.49
N LEU A 15 20.18 22.95 1.51
CA LEU A 15 18.84 23.50 1.71
C LEU A 15 18.72 24.20 3.07
N LEU A 16 19.19 23.55 4.15
CA LEU A 16 19.20 24.14 5.50
C LEU A 16 20.05 25.40 5.58
N SER A 17 21.20 25.42 4.92
CA SER A 17 22.07 26.60 4.90
C SER A 17 21.52 27.75 4.05
N SER A 18 20.78 27.47 2.99
CA SER A 18 20.15 28.47 2.11
C SER A 18 18.82 28.99 2.66
N ALA A 19 18.15 28.21 3.51
CA ALA A 19 16.89 28.59 4.15
C ALA A 19 17.02 29.69 5.22
N LYS A 20 18.20 30.31 5.36
CA LYS A 20 18.35 31.59 6.13
C LYS A 20 17.54 32.75 5.55
N ILE A 21 16.60 32.44 4.67
CA ILE A 21 15.79 33.39 3.93
C ILE A 21 14.51 33.73 4.70
N ASN A 22 14.47 34.93 5.21
CA ASN A 22 13.36 35.86 5.39
C ASN A 22 12.12 35.51 6.19
N CYS A 23 11.86 34.27 6.65
CA CYS A 23 10.70 34.02 7.52
C CYS A 23 10.96 32.84 8.49
N LYS A 24 11.02 33.15 9.80
CA LYS A 24 11.22 32.14 10.86
C LYS A 24 10.24 30.96 10.77
N SER A 25 8.98 31.20 10.45
CA SER A 25 7.97 30.15 10.36
C SER A 25 8.20 29.19 9.19
N SER A 26 8.65 29.67 8.05
CA SER A 26 8.99 28.85 6.88
C SER A 26 10.27 28.04 7.11
N LEU A 27 11.24 28.60 7.83
CA LEU A 27 12.46 27.90 8.24
C LEU A 27 12.15 26.69 9.14
N ILE A 28 11.41 26.92 10.22
CA ILE A 28 11.01 25.87 11.17
C ILE A 28 10.26 24.75 10.43
N LYS A 29 9.35 25.09 9.54
CA LYS A 29 8.60 24.11 8.76
C LYS A 29 9.50 23.32 7.82
N THR A 30 10.49 23.96 7.21
CA THR A 30 11.46 23.31 6.31
C THR A 30 12.39 22.40 7.09
N GLU A 31 12.89 22.81 8.25
CA GLU A 31 13.70 21.97 9.15
C GLU A 31 12.93 20.74 9.60
N MET A 32 11.70 20.90 10.11
CA MET A 32 10.83 19.79 10.50
C MET A 32 10.56 18.80 9.34
N ASN A 33 10.34 19.31 8.14
CA ASN A 33 10.12 18.46 6.97
C ASN A 33 11.38 17.68 6.58
N LEU A 34 12.55 18.31 6.65
CA LEU A 34 13.83 17.66 6.38
C LEU A 34 14.15 16.59 7.44
N GLU A 35 13.96 16.90 8.72
CA GLU A 35 14.10 15.93 9.79
C GLU A 35 13.20 14.73 9.58
N ASN A 36 11.94 14.95 9.19
CA ASN A 36 11.01 13.87 8.86
C ASN A 36 11.44 13.03 7.65
N ILE A 37 12.13 13.61 6.67
CA ILE A 37 12.63 12.88 5.49
C ILE A 37 13.83 12.01 5.85
N ILE A 38 14.77 12.52 6.68
CA ILE A 38 16.02 11.82 7.03
C ILE A 38 15.89 10.93 8.28
N LYS A 39 14.83 11.08 9.04
CA LYS A 39 14.59 10.30 10.27
C LYS A 39 14.55 8.81 9.96
N LYS A 40 15.21 8.01 10.78
CA LYS A 40 15.05 6.55 10.73
C LYS A 40 13.58 6.17 10.88
N ARG A 41 13.10 5.35 9.97
CA ARG A 41 11.73 4.84 10.04
C ARG A 41 11.65 3.70 11.05
N PRO A 42 10.57 3.63 11.85
CA PRO A 42 10.32 2.46 12.68
C PRO A 42 10.10 1.23 11.81
N SER A 43 10.22 0.06 12.41
CA SER A 43 9.84 -1.18 11.73
C SER A 43 8.36 -1.16 11.34
N TYR A 44 8.06 -1.59 10.10
CA TYR A 44 6.70 -1.74 9.60
C TYR A 44 6.34 -3.21 9.57
N SER A 45 5.35 -3.61 10.36
CA SER A 45 5.08 -5.03 10.62
C SER A 45 6.34 -5.73 11.14
N LYS A 46 6.94 -6.63 10.37
CA LYS A 46 8.21 -7.31 10.69
C LYS A 46 9.37 -6.85 9.78
N CYS A 47 9.16 -5.80 8.98
CA CYS A 47 10.18 -5.25 8.10
C CYS A 47 10.98 -4.15 8.80
N ASP A 48 12.30 -4.27 8.79
CA ASP A 48 13.20 -3.20 9.23
C ASP A 48 13.28 -2.13 8.13
N MET A 49 12.56 -1.03 8.30
CA MET A 49 12.49 0.06 7.34
C MET A 49 13.78 0.89 7.22
N SER A 50 14.87 0.49 7.89
CA SER A 50 16.22 1.03 7.63
C SER A 50 16.81 0.51 6.32
N GLN A 51 16.21 -0.53 5.71
CA GLN A 51 16.64 -1.16 4.47
C GLN A 51 15.49 -1.16 3.44
N PRO A 52 15.82 -1.17 2.14
CA PRO A 52 14.80 -1.33 1.10
C PRO A 52 14.19 -2.73 1.16
N HIS A 53 12.88 -2.81 0.96
CA HIS A 53 12.15 -4.06 0.87
C HIS A 53 11.48 -4.21 -0.49
N ILE A 54 11.43 -5.43 -1.01
CA ILE A 54 10.76 -5.76 -2.26
C ILE A 54 9.41 -6.39 -1.94
N MET A 55 8.35 -5.84 -2.53
CA MET A 55 7.01 -6.43 -2.50
C MET A 55 6.71 -7.05 -3.85
N GLY A 56 6.63 -8.39 -3.88
CA GLY A 56 6.17 -9.14 -5.05
C GLY A 56 4.64 -9.08 -5.14
N VAL A 57 4.09 -8.88 -6.35
CA VAL A 57 2.64 -8.76 -6.56
C VAL A 57 2.10 -9.95 -7.35
N ILE A 58 1.01 -10.53 -6.89
CA ILE A 58 0.32 -11.66 -7.51
C ILE A 58 -1.17 -11.39 -7.64
N ASN A 59 -1.63 -11.23 -8.88
CA ASN A 59 -3.05 -11.09 -9.19
C ASN A 59 -3.64 -12.46 -9.56
N LEU A 60 -4.59 -12.92 -8.76
CA LEU A 60 -5.29 -14.21 -8.94
C LEU A 60 -6.43 -14.08 -9.96
N THR A 61 -6.07 -13.69 -11.19
CA THR A 61 -7.05 -13.55 -12.27
C THR A 61 -7.18 -14.87 -13.05
N PRO A 62 -8.34 -15.16 -13.70
CA PRO A 62 -8.52 -16.37 -14.49
C PRO A 62 -7.47 -16.53 -15.58
N ASP A 63 -7.05 -15.43 -16.20
CA ASP A 63 -6.05 -15.45 -17.26
C ASP A 63 -4.64 -15.79 -16.76
N SER A 64 -4.36 -15.51 -15.50
CA SER A 64 -3.04 -15.75 -14.91
C SER A 64 -2.91 -17.12 -14.28
N PHE A 65 -4.01 -17.72 -13.74
CA PHE A 65 -3.92 -18.87 -12.84
C PHE A 65 -4.93 -20.00 -13.07
N TYR A 66 -6.00 -19.80 -13.84
CA TYR A 66 -7.11 -20.77 -13.92
C TYR A 66 -7.29 -21.46 -15.28
N LYS A 67 -6.29 -21.40 -16.18
CA LYS A 67 -6.37 -22.03 -17.52
C LYS A 67 -6.12 -23.52 -17.55
N LYS A 68 -5.59 -24.11 -16.45
CA LYS A 68 -5.24 -25.54 -16.36
C LYS A 68 -5.98 -26.22 -15.20
N SER A 69 -5.87 -27.54 -15.09
CA SER A 69 -6.54 -28.29 -14.03
C SER A 69 -6.18 -27.72 -12.63
N ARG A 70 -7.17 -27.59 -11.74
CA ARG A 70 -7.04 -26.94 -10.40
C ARG A 70 -5.77 -27.33 -9.63
N LYS A 71 -5.30 -28.57 -9.73
CA LYS A 71 -4.10 -29.05 -9.02
C LYS A 71 -2.81 -28.45 -9.60
N GLN A 72 -2.69 -28.37 -10.92
CA GLN A 72 -1.52 -27.79 -11.59
C GLN A 72 -1.44 -26.27 -11.40
N ASP A 73 -2.59 -25.58 -11.27
CA ASP A 73 -2.65 -24.15 -11.03
C ASP A 73 -2.06 -23.78 -9.65
N TYR A 74 -2.37 -24.57 -8.62
CA TYR A 74 -1.84 -24.33 -7.28
C TYR A 74 -0.35 -24.64 -7.13
N ASP A 75 0.15 -25.66 -7.79
CA ASP A 75 1.59 -25.97 -7.79
C ASP A 75 2.40 -24.89 -8.50
N SER A 76 1.83 -24.25 -9.51
CA SER A 76 2.42 -23.08 -10.18
C SER A 76 2.46 -21.86 -9.27
N VAL A 77 1.41 -21.65 -8.48
CA VAL A 77 1.34 -20.58 -7.46
C VAL A 77 2.45 -20.79 -6.41
N ASP A 78 2.59 -21.97 -5.84
CA ASP A 78 3.62 -22.27 -4.84
C ASP A 78 5.04 -22.04 -5.39
N LYS A 79 5.29 -22.49 -6.62
CA LYS A 79 6.58 -22.26 -7.30
C LYS A 79 6.86 -20.77 -7.47
N MET A 80 5.85 -19.99 -7.82
CA MET A 80 5.99 -18.55 -8.00
C MET A 80 6.28 -17.84 -6.68
N PHE A 81 5.59 -18.20 -5.60
CA PHE A 81 5.86 -17.66 -4.27
C PHE A 81 7.29 -17.95 -3.82
N LYS A 82 7.71 -19.21 -3.89
CA LYS A 82 9.09 -19.60 -3.56
C LYS A 82 10.12 -18.88 -4.42
N LYS A 83 9.83 -18.68 -5.69
CA LYS A 83 10.70 -17.90 -6.59
C LYS A 83 10.81 -16.46 -6.14
N MET A 84 9.70 -15.79 -5.83
CA MET A 84 9.72 -14.41 -5.35
C MET A 84 10.51 -14.28 -4.04
N GLU A 85 10.26 -15.16 -3.07
CA GLU A 85 10.97 -15.18 -1.80
C GLU A 85 12.49 -15.40 -2.00
N ASN A 86 12.87 -16.38 -2.83
CA ASN A 86 14.27 -16.65 -3.16
C ASN A 86 14.95 -15.48 -3.92
N CYS A 87 14.17 -14.66 -4.63
CA CYS A 87 14.63 -13.43 -5.26
C CYS A 87 14.65 -12.23 -4.30
N GLY A 88 14.37 -12.41 -3.02
CA GLY A 88 14.47 -11.39 -1.99
C GLY A 88 13.19 -10.61 -1.70
N ALA A 89 12.02 -11.09 -2.15
CA ALA A 89 10.76 -10.47 -1.76
C ALA A 89 10.51 -10.63 -0.26
N SER A 90 10.41 -9.52 0.46
CA SER A 90 10.09 -9.49 1.89
C SER A 90 8.58 -9.53 2.15
N ILE A 91 7.81 -9.09 1.17
CA ILE A 91 6.34 -9.03 1.20
C ILE A 91 5.82 -9.64 -0.10
N ILE A 92 4.72 -10.38 -0.02
CA ILE A 92 4.01 -10.86 -1.20
C ILE A 92 2.56 -10.37 -1.11
N ASP A 93 2.18 -9.53 -2.06
CA ASP A 93 0.86 -8.91 -2.14
C ASP A 93 -0.05 -9.71 -3.05
N ILE A 94 -1.20 -10.12 -2.52
CA ILE A 94 -2.12 -11.04 -3.17
C ILE A 94 -3.44 -10.33 -3.42
N GLY A 95 -3.79 -10.16 -4.69
CA GLY A 95 -5.07 -9.62 -5.12
C GLY A 95 -5.97 -10.67 -5.78
N GLY A 96 -7.24 -10.74 -5.37
CA GLY A 96 -8.24 -11.57 -6.03
C GLY A 96 -8.85 -10.91 -7.25
N GLU A 97 -8.78 -9.60 -7.35
CA GLU A 97 -9.28 -8.76 -8.42
C GLU A 97 -8.10 -8.09 -9.15
N SER A 98 -8.19 -7.92 -10.45
CA SER A 98 -7.20 -7.12 -11.17
C SER A 98 -7.48 -5.63 -10.93
N THR A 99 -6.48 -4.91 -10.45
CA THR A 99 -6.54 -3.46 -10.25
C THR A 99 -5.99 -2.67 -11.44
N LYS A 100 -5.73 -3.34 -12.57
CA LYS A 100 -5.33 -2.66 -13.82
C LYS A 100 -6.44 -1.75 -14.31
N PRO A 101 -6.11 -0.56 -14.83
CA PRO A 101 -7.10 0.31 -15.45
C PRO A 101 -7.95 -0.43 -16.49
N GLY A 102 -9.28 -0.27 -16.41
CA GLY A 102 -10.22 -0.93 -17.33
C GLY A 102 -10.51 -2.41 -17.03
N SER A 103 -9.95 -2.99 -15.96
CA SER A 103 -10.29 -4.37 -15.56
C SER A 103 -11.73 -4.44 -15.06
N GLN A 104 -12.40 -5.55 -15.38
CA GLN A 104 -13.75 -5.79 -14.89
C GLN A 104 -13.76 -6.13 -13.40
N MET A 105 -14.71 -5.52 -12.69
CA MET A 105 -14.95 -5.82 -11.28
C MET A 105 -15.53 -7.23 -11.13
N ILE A 106 -15.05 -7.95 -10.13
CA ILE A 106 -15.58 -9.26 -9.78
C ILE A 106 -16.51 -9.18 -8.56
N SER A 107 -17.33 -10.21 -8.37
CA SER A 107 -18.12 -10.31 -7.15
C SER A 107 -17.23 -10.54 -5.93
N VAL A 108 -17.64 -9.98 -4.79
CA VAL A 108 -16.96 -10.19 -3.50
C VAL A 108 -16.86 -11.67 -3.13
N LYS A 109 -17.84 -12.47 -3.52
CA LYS A 109 -17.83 -13.94 -3.33
C LYS A 109 -16.71 -14.60 -4.10
N GLU A 110 -16.50 -14.20 -5.35
CA GLU A 110 -15.45 -14.73 -6.20
C GLU A 110 -14.06 -14.27 -5.74
N GLU A 111 -13.91 -13.00 -5.36
CA GLU A 111 -12.67 -12.49 -4.77
C GLU A 111 -12.27 -13.32 -3.53
N LYS A 112 -13.20 -13.49 -2.59
CA LYS A 112 -12.96 -14.28 -1.38
C LYS A 112 -12.52 -15.71 -1.71
N ARG A 113 -13.20 -16.35 -2.67
CA ARG A 113 -12.87 -17.71 -3.09
C ARG A 113 -11.42 -17.82 -3.59
N ARG A 114 -10.99 -16.85 -4.40
CA ARG A 114 -9.64 -16.82 -4.97
C ARG A 114 -8.58 -16.62 -3.89
N VAL A 115 -8.73 -15.58 -3.08
CA VAL A 115 -7.70 -15.23 -2.08
C VAL A 115 -7.60 -16.25 -0.95
N LEU A 116 -8.73 -16.78 -0.47
CA LEU A 116 -8.76 -17.72 0.65
C LEU A 116 -7.95 -18.99 0.35
N GLN A 117 -8.20 -19.59 -0.80
CA GLN A 117 -7.51 -20.82 -1.23
C GLN A 117 -5.98 -20.64 -1.28
N VAL A 118 -5.53 -19.47 -1.73
CA VAL A 118 -4.09 -19.16 -1.82
C VAL A 118 -3.51 -18.88 -0.44
N ILE A 119 -4.18 -18.07 0.38
CA ILE A 119 -3.72 -17.75 1.74
C ILE A 119 -3.56 -19.00 2.59
N GLU A 120 -4.56 -19.90 2.58
CA GLU A 120 -4.48 -21.17 3.32
C GLU A 120 -3.28 -22.03 2.88
N ARG A 121 -3.01 -22.06 1.58
CA ARG A 121 -1.87 -22.80 1.03
C ARG A 121 -0.52 -22.19 1.41
N LEU A 122 -0.41 -20.88 1.37
CA LEU A 122 0.81 -20.17 1.77
C LEU A 122 1.16 -20.42 3.24
N LYS A 123 0.16 -20.39 4.10
CA LYS A 123 0.35 -20.69 5.53
C LYS A 123 0.91 -22.09 5.77
N LYS A 124 0.54 -23.08 4.93
CA LYS A 124 1.08 -24.43 5.00
C LYS A 124 2.54 -24.53 4.53
N ASN A 125 2.98 -23.62 3.67
CA ASN A 125 4.32 -23.65 3.07
C ASN A 125 5.41 -22.97 3.92
N ASN A 126 5.08 -22.45 5.11
CA ASN A 126 6.01 -21.80 6.04
C ASN A 126 6.90 -20.72 5.37
N LEU A 127 6.30 -19.87 4.54
CA LEU A 127 7.03 -18.77 3.91
C LEU A 127 7.54 -17.78 4.95
N LYS A 128 8.72 -17.21 4.69
CA LYS A 128 9.33 -16.16 5.51
C LYS A 128 8.79 -14.78 5.17
N SER A 129 8.39 -14.58 3.90
CA SER A 129 7.81 -13.32 3.42
C SER A 129 6.47 -13.04 4.09
N LEU A 130 6.22 -11.76 4.36
CA LEU A 130 4.92 -11.29 4.86
C LEU A 130 3.86 -11.42 3.77
N ILE A 131 2.64 -11.74 4.16
CA ILE A 131 1.51 -11.79 3.25
C ILE A 131 0.71 -10.49 3.36
N SER A 132 0.66 -9.75 2.26
CA SER A 132 -0.23 -8.61 2.07
C SER A 132 -1.47 -9.06 1.28
N LEU A 133 -2.63 -8.60 1.68
CA LEU A 133 -3.89 -8.85 0.98
C LEU A 133 -4.36 -7.56 0.32
N ASP A 134 -4.32 -7.50 -1.02
CA ASP A 134 -4.87 -6.41 -1.82
C ASP A 134 -6.37 -6.62 -2.00
N THR A 135 -7.15 -5.79 -1.31
CA THR A 135 -8.61 -5.79 -1.40
C THR A 135 -9.21 -4.46 -0.96
N ARG A 136 -10.24 -4.03 -1.69
CA ARG A 136 -11.10 -2.89 -1.32
C ARG A 136 -12.37 -3.31 -0.56
N ASN A 137 -12.58 -4.60 -0.35
CA ASN A 137 -13.80 -5.13 0.24
C ASN A 137 -13.61 -5.48 1.72
N LEU A 138 -14.27 -4.76 2.63
CA LEU A 138 -14.21 -5.01 4.08
C LEU A 138 -14.44 -6.47 4.46
N SER A 139 -15.36 -7.15 3.78
CA SER A 139 -15.65 -8.53 4.07
C SER A 139 -14.53 -9.50 3.65
N THR A 140 -13.72 -9.14 2.66
CA THR A 140 -12.50 -9.87 2.27
C THR A 140 -11.37 -9.55 3.26
N MET A 141 -11.23 -8.29 3.69
CA MET A 141 -10.30 -7.90 4.77
C MET A 141 -10.52 -8.71 6.04
N LYS A 142 -11.79 -8.89 6.45
CA LYS A 142 -12.15 -9.72 7.63
C LYS A 142 -11.73 -11.18 7.47
N ILE A 143 -11.85 -11.75 6.27
CA ILE A 143 -11.37 -13.11 5.99
C ILE A 143 -9.85 -13.16 6.03
N GLY A 144 -9.17 -12.21 5.42
CA GLY A 144 -7.71 -12.10 5.49
C GLY A 144 -7.20 -12.06 6.92
N TYR A 145 -7.79 -11.21 7.75
CA TYR A 145 -7.46 -11.09 9.17
C TYR A 145 -7.66 -12.41 9.94
N LYS A 146 -8.79 -13.09 9.75
CA LYS A 146 -9.05 -14.41 10.35
C LYS A 146 -7.98 -15.44 9.93
N ASN A 147 -7.49 -15.33 8.73
CA ASN A 147 -6.43 -16.20 8.19
C ASN A 147 -5.03 -15.64 8.43
N LYS A 148 -4.90 -14.64 9.34
CA LYS A 148 -3.61 -14.11 9.80
C LYS A 148 -2.72 -13.60 8.66
N VAL A 149 -3.28 -12.86 7.69
CA VAL A 149 -2.47 -12.04 6.78
C VAL A 149 -1.77 -10.96 7.59
N ASP A 150 -0.58 -10.58 7.17
CA ASP A 150 0.24 -9.63 7.93
C ASP A 150 -0.12 -8.18 7.64
N ILE A 151 -0.60 -7.88 6.43
CA ILE A 151 -0.84 -6.52 5.92
C ILE A 151 -2.15 -6.51 5.13
N ILE A 152 -2.90 -5.42 5.20
CA ILE A 152 -4.02 -5.12 4.29
C ILE A 152 -3.62 -3.96 3.39
N ASN A 153 -3.69 -4.18 2.07
CA ASN A 153 -3.47 -3.17 1.05
C ASN A 153 -4.83 -2.79 0.44
N ASP A 154 -5.18 -1.49 0.48
CA ASP A 154 -6.45 -1.01 -0.10
C ASP A 154 -6.20 0.09 -1.13
N ILE A 155 -6.40 -0.25 -2.39
CA ILE A 155 -6.30 0.68 -3.53
C ILE A 155 -7.23 1.90 -3.40
N THR A 156 -8.33 1.79 -2.63
CA THR A 156 -9.24 2.92 -2.37
C THR A 156 -8.77 3.85 -1.25
N GLY A 157 -7.60 3.56 -0.66
CA GLY A 157 -7.04 4.35 0.42
C GLY A 157 -7.89 4.36 1.68
N PHE A 158 -8.59 3.27 1.96
CA PHE A 158 -9.51 3.17 3.12
C PHE A 158 -10.54 4.32 3.12
N ASN A 159 -11.29 4.47 2.04
CA ASN A 159 -12.29 5.54 1.86
C ASN A 159 -13.61 5.32 2.62
N ASP A 160 -13.74 4.20 3.36
CA ASP A 160 -14.92 3.81 4.14
C ASP A 160 -14.54 3.72 5.62
N ASP A 161 -15.28 4.42 6.48
CA ASP A 161 -15.05 4.47 7.92
C ASP A 161 -15.11 3.09 8.57
N ASN A 162 -15.94 2.18 8.07
CA ASN A 162 -16.01 0.80 8.58
C ASN A 162 -14.69 0.03 8.33
N LYS A 163 -14.01 0.30 7.21
CA LYS A 163 -12.69 -0.29 6.93
C LYS A 163 -11.66 0.27 7.90
N ILE A 164 -11.64 1.60 8.07
CA ILE A 164 -10.72 2.29 8.99
C ILE A 164 -10.93 1.77 10.42
N CYS A 165 -12.19 1.74 10.89
CA CYS A 165 -12.53 1.18 12.19
C CYS A 165 -12.06 -0.26 12.37
N PHE A 166 -12.26 -1.10 11.35
CA PHE A 166 -11.88 -2.51 11.41
C PHE A 166 -10.36 -2.68 11.54
N VAL A 167 -9.57 -2.01 10.70
CA VAL A 167 -8.11 -2.14 10.73
C VAL A 167 -7.51 -1.51 11.98
N SER A 168 -8.06 -0.38 12.45
CA SER A 168 -7.64 0.29 13.67
C SER A 168 -7.89 -0.57 14.91
N LYS A 169 -9.13 -1.04 15.09
CA LYS A 169 -9.51 -1.90 16.23
C LYS A 169 -8.64 -3.15 16.34
N ASN A 170 -8.25 -3.72 15.22
CA ASN A 170 -7.46 -4.95 15.17
C ASN A 170 -5.95 -4.69 15.02
N LYS A 171 -5.51 -3.43 15.01
CA LYS A 171 -4.10 -3.02 14.85
C LYS A 171 -3.41 -3.69 13.66
N ILE A 172 -4.12 -3.76 12.52
CA ILE A 172 -3.63 -4.42 11.31
C ILE A 172 -2.72 -3.43 10.58
N PRO A 173 -1.47 -3.78 10.23
CA PRO A 173 -0.63 -2.99 9.34
C PRO A 173 -1.33 -2.78 8.00
N ILE A 174 -1.26 -1.55 7.45
CA ILE A 174 -1.98 -1.18 6.24
C ILE A 174 -1.08 -0.51 5.20
N ILE A 175 -1.40 -0.70 3.94
CA ILE A 175 -0.85 0.07 2.83
C ILE A 175 -1.98 0.92 2.26
N VAL A 176 -1.74 2.23 2.20
CA VAL A 176 -2.70 3.22 1.71
C VAL A 176 -2.25 3.73 0.35
N MET A 177 -3.10 3.61 -0.65
CA MET A 177 -2.86 4.17 -1.98
C MET A 177 -3.61 5.48 -2.18
N HIS A 178 -3.02 6.39 -2.94
CA HIS A 178 -3.72 7.54 -3.50
C HIS A 178 -4.28 7.20 -4.87
N MET A 179 -5.55 7.54 -5.11
CA MET A 179 -6.22 7.38 -6.37
C MET A 179 -7.27 8.49 -6.54
N GLN A 180 -7.37 9.07 -7.72
CA GLN A 180 -8.55 9.88 -8.06
C GLN A 180 -9.64 8.99 -8.62
N ARG A 181 -10.89 9.16 -8.14
CA ARG A 181 -12.08 8.39 -8.55
C ARG A 181 -11.98 6.90 -8.18
N ASP A 182 -12.36 6.01 -9.09
CA ASP A 182 -12.38 4.56 -8.94
C ASP A 182 -11.36 3.86 -9.85
N PRO A 183 -11.05 2.58 -9.64
CA PRO A 183 -10.06 1.85 -10.44
C PRO A 183 -10.34 1.83 -11.94
N VAL A 184 -11.61 1.90 -12.34
CA VAL A 184 -12.00 1.87 -13.75
C VAL A 184 -11.72 3.21 -14.43
N THR A 185 -11.90 4.31 -13.70
CA THR A 185 -11.88 5.68 -14.25
C THR A 185 -10.69 6.51 -13.79
N MET A 186 -9.83 5.97 -12.92
CA MET A 186 -8.73 6.70 -12.27
C MET A 186 -7.73 7.36 -13.22
N GLN A 187 -7.59 6.82 -14.44
CA GLN A 187 -6.72 7.39 -15.47
C GLN A 187 -7.45 8.31 -16.47
N ASN A 188 -8.77 8.46 -16.33
CA ASN A 188 -9.53 9.33 -17.20
C ASN A 188 -9.34 10.80 -16.82
N ASN A 189 -8.31 11.44 -17.39
CA ASN A 189 -7.99 12.84 -17.22
C ASN A 189 -7.90 13.25 -15.72
N PRO A 190 -6.96 12.68 -14.92
CA PRO A 190 -6.76 13.08 -13.54
C PRO A 190 -6.32 14.55 -13.50
N LYS A 191 -6.92 15.34 -12.62
CA LYS A 191 -6.63 16.76 -12.49
C LYS A 191 -5.97 17.06 -11.16
N TYR A 192 -4.84 17.75 -11.21
CA TYR A 192 -4.11 18.25 -10.06
C TYR A 192 -3.80 19.73 -10.28
N SER A 193 -3.83 20.52 -9.22
CA SER A 193 -3.27 21.87 -9.24
C SER A 193 -1.74 21.80 -9.27
N PHE A 194 -1.18 20.98 -8.37
CA PHE A 194 0.22 20.56 -8.37
C PHE A 194 0.33 19.18 -7.74
N ALA A 195 0.50 18.15 -8.55
CA ALA A 195 0.37 16.76 -8.15
C ALA A 195 1.16 16.38 -6.88
N PRO A 196 2.45 16.76 -6.69
CA PRO A 196 3.17 16.41 -5.48
C PRO A 196 2.53 16.96 -4.19
N ILE A 197 2.05 18.18 -4.21
CA ILE A 197 1.41 18.81 -3.04
C ILE A 197 0.00 18.25 -2.81
N ASP A 198 -0.76 18.04 -3.87
CA ASP A 198 -2.12 17.50 -3.75
C ASP A 198 -2.09 16.09 -3.17
N ILE A 199 -1.15 15.25 -3.63
CA ILE A 199 -0.95 13.89 -3.11
C ILE A 199 -0.43 13.92 -1.67
N TYR A 200 0.52 14.80 -1.35
CA TYR A 200 0.99 15.01 0.02
C TYR A 200 -0.16 15.37 0.95
N ASN A 201 -0.99 16.33 0.56
CA ASN A 201 -2.13 16.77 1.36
C ASN A 201 -3.18 15.65 1.53
N PHE A 202 -3.38 14.80 0.52
CA PHE A 202 -4.23 13.62 0.64
C PHE A 202 -3.71 12.68 1.74
N PHE A 203 -2.43 12.31 1.69
CA PHE A 203 -1.85 11.42 2.68
C PHE A 203 -1.81 12.04 4.06
N LEU A 204 -1.50 13.34 4.18
CA LEU A 204 -1.50 14.05 5.46
C LEU A 204 -2.88 13.98 6.14
N LYS A 205 -3.96 14.22 5.39
CA LYS A 205 -5.33 14.09 5.91
C LYS A 205 -5.61 12.66 6.37
N LYS A 206 -5.22 11.66 5.56
CA LYS A 206 -5.44 10.26 5.87
C LYS A 206 -4.66 9.82 7.12
N ILE A 207 -3.40 10.20 7.22
CA ILE A 207 -2.54 9.91 8.37
C ILE A 207 -3.13 10.51 9.65
N ASN A 208 -3.59 11.76 9.62
CA ASN A 208 -4.21 12.39 10.78
C ASN A 208 -5.45 11.63 11.28
N VAL A 209 -6.29 11.13 10.36
CA VAL A 209 -7.43 10.29 10.74
C VAL A 209 -6.96 8.99 11.41
N LEU A 210 -5.95 8.34 10.86
CA LEU A 210 -5.40 7.09 11.39
C LEU A 210 -4.75 7.29 12.77
N LEU A 211 -3.96 8.35 12.95
CA LEU A 211 -3.35 8.72 14.23
C LEU A 211 -4.40 8.96 15.32
N ASN A 212 -5.49 9.68 15.00
CA ASN A 212 -6.60 9.94 15.94
C ASN A 212 -7.30 8.64 16.36
N LEU A 213 -7.20 7.59 15.59
CA LEU A 213 -7.73 6.26 15.89
C LEU A 213 -6.69 5.32 16.54
N GLY A 214 -5.53 5.86 16.93
CA GLY A 214 -4.50 5.12 17.65
C GLY A 214 -3.59 4.26 16.77
N PHE A 215 -3.54 4.51 15.45
CA PHE A 215 -2.47 3.95 14.63
C PHE A 215 -1.13 4.57 14.99
N VAL A 216 -0.08 3.76 14.97
CA VAL A 216 1.32 4.22 15.01
C VAL A 216 1.80 4.27 13.55
N VAL A 217 2.21 5.44 13.11
CA VAL A 217 2.70 5.72 11.74
C VAL A 217 4.22 5.92 11.76
#